data_1ec8eca9f7418e87a859cdfd5e660f26
#
_entry.id   1ec8eca9f7418e87a859cdfd5e660f26
#
_cell.length_a   1.000
_cell.length_b   1.000
_cell.length_c   1.000
_cell.angle_alpha   90.00
_cell.angle_beta   90.00
_cell.angle_gamma   90.00
#
_symmetry.space_group_name_H-M   'P 1'
#
loop_
_entity.id
_entity.type
_entity.pdbx_description
1 polymer ?
#
loop_
_entity_poly.entity_id
_entity_poly.type
_entity_poly.pdbx_seq_one_letter_code
_entity_poly.pdbx_strand_id
1 'polypeptide(L)'
;MKCRAAVLRGVGMDWEIREINLDPPRNGEVLVRMAVAGVCHSDDHLFTGDVVPTPEVLAASGQPAPDWFPLLGGHEGAGVVAEVGPGVTTVQPGDHVALSFIPACGNCRFCVNGQSYICDIGASLFVREMPTDGTCRRHVGDENLLAYGQLGTFAEYAVLSERSVIKIDDTIPFHAASLVSCGVSTGWGSATVSAGTEPGDTVVVIGTGGVGMNALQGARAVGAKYVVAVDPVESKRDSAKIFGATHTAASAEEAIPLVREITAGVMADRVVVSPGVVHVGLIPLAMTLLRKGGICVLTGITPFTEPPVPMVLQEMTLSAKQLRGALYGGMNPRTSVPMLLSLYQAGALKLDELVTRHYHLDQINEAFVDLREGRNIRGIIDFAGV
;
A
#
# COMPACT_ATOMS: atom_id res chain seq x y z
N MET A 1 -9.66 -27.32 -1.54
CA MET A 1 -10.92 -26.80 -2.15
C MET A 1 -10.60 -26.09 -3.45
N LYS A 2 -11.62 -25.81 -4.29
CA LYS A 2 -11.45 -25.00 -5.51
C LYS A 2 -12.13 -23.66 -5.34
N CYS A 3 -11.53 -22.60 -5.92
CA CYS A 3 -12.13 -21.28 -5.98
C CYS A 3 -11.63 -20.50 -7.20
N ARG A 4 -12.33 -19.43 -7.55
CA ARG A 4 -11.95 -18.53 -8.66
C ARG A 4 -10.92 -17.53 -8.16
N ALA A 5 -9.95 -17.22 -9.00
CA ALA A 5 -8.88 -16.27 -8.69
C ALA A 5 -8.35 -15.58 -9.95
N ALA A 6 -7.77 -14.39 -9.79
CA ALA A 6 -7.08 -13.69 -10.86
C ALA A 6 -5.57 -14.03 -10.81
N VAL A 7 -5.08 -14.62 -11.88
CA VAL A 7 -3.69 -15.08 -12.03
C VAL A 7 -3.00 -14.28 -13.14
N LEU A 8 -1.82 -13.75 -12.83
CA LEU A 8 -0.95 -13.07 -13.78
C LEU A 8 0.15 -14.05 -14.24
N ARG A 9 0.28 -14.23 -15.56
CA ARG A 9 1.23 -15.18 -16.15
C ARG A 9 2.57 -14.56 -16.52
N GLY A 10 2.63 -13.25 -16.62
CA GLY A 10 3.84 -12.53 -17.01
C GLY A 10 3.61 -11.03 -17.15
N VAL A 11 4.69 -10.28 -17.25
CA VAL A 11 4.67 -8.84 -17.50
C VAL A 11 3.92 -8.54 -18.81
N GLY A 12 3.02 -7.56 -18.78
CA GLY A 12 2.22 -7.11 -19.91
C GLY A 12 1.11 -8.06 -20.35
N MET A 13 0.87 -9.14 -19.59
CA MET A 13 -0.22 -10.09 -19.87
C MET A 13 -1.45 -9.70 -19.01
N ASP A 14 -2.64 -9.84 -19.59
CA ASP A 14 -3.88 -9.62 -18.84
C ASP A 14 -4.03 -10.62 -17.68
N TRP A 15 -4.72 -10.19 -16.61
CA TRP A 15 -5.15 -11.07 -15.55
C TRP A 15 -6.12 -12.12 -16.07
N GLU A 16 -5.81 -13.39 -15.84
CA GLU A 16 -6.67 -14.52 -16.21
C GLU A 16 -7.51 -14.95 -15.00
N ILE A 17 -8.83 -15.00 -15.17
CA ILE A 17 -9.70 -15.62 -14.15
C ILE A 17 -9.62 -17.13 -14.31
N ARG A 18 -9.09 -17.79 -13.28
CA ARG A 18 -8.85 -19.24 -13.28
C ARG A 18 -9.47 -19.88 -12.04
N GLU A 19 -9.88 -21.14 -12.16
CA GLU A 19 -10.13 -22.00 -11.02
C GLU A 19 -8.77 -22.48 -10.49
N ILE A 20 -8.50 -22.20 -9.21
CA ILE A 20 -7.31 -22.64 -8.50
C ILE A 20 -7.66 -23.66 -7.43
N ASN A 21 -6.69 -24.49 -7.05
CA ASN A 21 -6.79 -25.39 -5.91
C ASN A 21 -6.14 -24.74 -4.69
N LEU A 22 -6.84 -24.75 -3.57
CA LEU A 22 -6.30 -24.39 -2.26
C LEU A 22 -6.21 -25.63 -1.37
N ASP A 23 -5.03 -25.86 -0.82
CA ASP A 23 -4.84 -26.82 0.26
C ASP A 23 -5.56 -26.32 1.54
N PRO A 24 -5.96 -27.22 2.45
CA PRO A 24 -6.52 -26.81 3.74
C PRO A 24 -5.48 -26.07 4.60
N PRO A 25 -5.92 -25.19 5.51
CA PRO A 25 -5.00 -24.49 6.42
C PRO A 25 -4.30 -25.48 7.35
N ARG A 26 -2.97 -25.32 7.47
CA ARG A 26 -2.12 -26.12 8.39
C ARG A 26 -1.85 -25.37 9.69
N ASN A 27 -0.88 -25.84 10.46
CA ASN A 27 -0.55 -25.25 11.76
C ASN A 27 -0.19 -23.76 11.64
N GLY A 28 -0.91 -22.90 12.39
CA GLY A 28 -0.75 -21.45 12.37
C GLY A 28 -1.29 -20.76 11.10
N GLU A 29 -2.18 -21.42 10.36
CA GLU A 29 -2.79 -20.89 9.14
C GLU A 29 -4.31 -20.73 9.27
N VAL A 30 -4.86 -19.81 8.48
CA VAL A 30 -6.27 -19.45 8.47
C VAL A 30 -6.78 -19.45 7.04
N LEU A 31 -7.93 -20.08 6.79
CA LEU A 31 -8.69 -19.92 5.56
C LEU A 31 -9.67 -18.76 5.72
N VAL A 32 -9.55 -17.75 4.88
CA VAL A 32 -10.44 -16.59 4.84
C VAL A 32 -11.27 -16.63 3.57
N ARG A 33 -12.59 -16.49 3.70
CA ARG A 33 -13.51 -16.18 2.60
C ARG A 33 -13.44 -14.67 2.38
N MET A 34 -12.99 -14.27 1.20
CA MET A 34 -12.81 -12.86 0.87
C MET A 34 -14.17 -12.18 0.65
N ALA A 35 -14.34 -11.01 1.22
CA ALA A 35 -15.49 -10.13 1.00
C ALA A 35 -15.15 -9.02 0.02
N VAL A 36 -14.00 -8.37 0.23
CA VAL A 36 -13.53 -7.24 -0.57
C VAL A 36 -12.01 -7.31 -0.72
N ALA A 37 -11.51 -6.97 -1.91
CA ALA A 37 -10.09 -6.72 -2.16
C ALA A 37 -9.90 -5.33 -2.79
N GLY A 38 -8.89 -4.59 -2.32
CA GLY A 38 -8.51 -3.29 -2.87
C GLY A 38 -7.64 -3.43 -4.13
N VAL A 39 -7.89 -2.56 -5.12
CA VAL A 39 -7.07 -2.46 -6.34
C VAL A 39 -5.98 -1.41 -6.11
N CYS A 40 -4.71 -1.79 -6.23
CA CYS A 40 -3.57 -0.96 -5.87
C CYS A 40 -2.51 -0.92 -6.99
N HIS A 41 -1.79 0.21 -7.11
CA HIS A 41 -0.66 0.31 -8.04
C HIS A 41 0.45 -0.70 -7.75
N SER A 42 0.58 -1.19 -6.52
CA SER A 42 1.59 -2.21 -6.21
C SER A 42 1.36 -3.52 -6.96
N ASP A 43 0.09 -3.89 -7.25
CA ASP A 43 -0.24 -5.01 -8.14
C ASP A 43 -0.03 -4.62 -9.61
N ASP A 44 -0.33 -3.37 -9.98
CA ASP A 44 -0.13 -2.87 -11.34
C ASP A 44 1.34 -2.87 -11.75
N HIS A 45 2.25 -2.54 -10.83
CA HIS A 45 3.69 -2.60 -11.08
C HIS A 45 4.21 -4.00 -11.44
N LEU A 46 3.48 -5.05 -11.06
CA LEU A 46 3.79 -6.43 -11.51
C LEU A 46 3.38 -6.64 -12.96
N PHE A 47 2.22 -6.08 -13.35
CA PHE A 47 1.74 -6.11 -14.73
C PHE A 47 2.64 -5.26 -15.65
N THR A 48 2.99 -4.03 -15.25
CA THR A 48 3.84 -3.13 -16.04
C THR A 48 5.32 -3.55 -16.04
N GLY A 49 5.74 -4.38 -15.08
CA GLY A 49 7.13 -4.80 -14.92
C GLY A 49 8.02 -3.80 -14.18
N ASP A 50 7.47 -2.72 -13.64
CA ASP A 50 8.23 -1.68 -12.94
C ASP A 50 9.06 -2.22 -11.77
N VAL A 51 8.55 -3.23 -11.07
CA VAL A 51 9.23 -3.88 -9.93
C VAL A 51 10.05 -5.11 -10.34
N VAL A 52 10.06 -5.47 -11.62
CA VAL A 52 10.89 -6.58 -12.12
C VAL A 52 12.30 -6.07 -12.39
N PRO A 53 13.33 -6.58 -11.67
CA PRO A 53 14.70 -6.12 -11.87
C PRO A 53 15.17 -6.33 -13.30
N THR A 54 15.84 -5.35 -13.89
CA THR A 54 16.43 -5.49 -15.22
C THR A 54 17.63 -6.45 -15.19
N PRO A 55 18.04 -7.03 -16.34
CA PRO A 55 19.24 -7.88 -16.40
C PRO A 55 20.49 -7.19 -15.84
N GLU A 56 20.64 -5.88 -16.02
CA GLU A 56 21.76 -5.09 -15.51
C GLU A 56 21.73 -5.00 -13.96
N VAL A 57 20.55 -4.78 -13.39
CA VAL A 57 20.34 -4.74 -11.92
C VAL A 57 20.63 -6.11 -11.32
N LEU A 58 20.15 -7.19 -11.96
CA LEU A 58 20.43 -8.56 -11.53
C LEU A 58 21.93 -8.88 -11.59
N ALA A 59 22.59 -8.52 -12.68
CA ALA A 59 24.02 -8.73 -12.83
C ALA A 59 24.83 -7.96 -11.75
N ALA A 60 24.43 -6.73 -11.46
CA ALA A 60 25.07 -5.90 -10.42
C ALA A 60 24.83 -6.42 -9.00
N SER A 61 23.66 -7.00 -8.74
CA SER A 61 23.30 -7.54 -7.43
C SER A 61 23.80 -8.97 -7.17
N GLY A 62 24.17 -9.69 -8.23
CA GLY A 62 24.51 -11.12 -8.19
C GLY A 62 23.32 -12.02 -7.84
N GLN A 63 22.09 -11.49 -7.93
CA GLN A 63 20.87 -12.26 -7.66
C GLN A 63 20.40 -13.01 -8.91
N PRO A 64 19.80 -14.21 -8.76
CA PRO A 64 19.17 -14.89 -9.88
C PRO A 64 17.94 -14.11 -10.36
N ALA A 65 17.56 -14.32 -11.62
CA ALA A 65 16.30 -13.80 -12.14
C ALA A 65 15.12 -14.30 -11.28
N PRO A 66 14.19 -13.43 -10.91
CA PRO A 66 13.06 -13.84 -10.07
C PRO A 66 12.11 -14.77 -10.85
N ASP A 67 11.67 -15.82 -10.20
CA ASP A 67 10.64 -16.73 -10.68
C ASP A 67 9.30 -16.38 -10.00
N TRP A 68 8.67 -15.28 -10.45
CA TRP A 68 7.46 -14.76 -9.81
C TRP A 68 6.16 -15.26 -10.45
N PHE A 69 6.21 -15.71 -11.69
CA PHE A 69 5.02 -16.15 -12.40
C PHE A 69 4.92 -17.69 -12.47
N PRO A 70 3.69 -18.25 -12.46
CA PRO A 70 2.40 -17.57 -12.33
C PRO A 70 2.17 -17.02 -10.91
N LEU A 71 1.47 -15.87 -10.86
CA LEU A 71 1.26 -15.07 -9.65
C LEU A 71 -0.24 -14.92 -9.38
N LEU A 72 -0.68 -15.17 -8.16
CA LEU A 72 -1.97 -14.75 -7.63
C LEU A 72 -1.84 -13.34 -7.05
N GLY A 73 -2.56 -12.38 -7.63
CA GLY A 73 -2.50 -10.98 -7.24
C GLY A 73 -3.31 -10.63 -5.99
N GLY A 74 -3.17 -9.35 -5.61
CA GLY A 74 -3.89 -8.76 -4.48
C GLY A 74 -3.15 -8.85 -3.16
N HIS A 75 -3.01 -7.70 -2.49
CA HIS A 75 -2.36 -7.59 -1.19
C HIS A 75 -3.15 -6.70 -0.21
N GLU A 76 -4.33 -6.25 -0.60
CA GLU A 76 -5.31 -5.56 0.24
C GLU A 76 -6.57 -6.41 0.31
N GLY A 77 -7.09 -6.66 1.51
CA GLY A 77 -8.29 -7.47 1.61
C GLY A 77 -8.90 -7.51 2.99
N ALA A 78 -10.19 -7.83 2.99
CA ALA A 78 -10.99 -8.11 4.18
C ALA A 78 -11.99 -9.22 3.88
N GLY A 79 -12.38 -9.96 4.91
CA GLY A 79 -13.31 -11.07 4.75
C GLY A 79 -13.66 -11.72 6.07
N VAL A 80 -14.17 -12.95 5.99
CA VAL A 80 -14.62 -13.74 7.13
C VAL A 80 -13.77 -15.00 7.25
N VAL A 81 -13.32 -15.32 8.45
CA VAL A 81 -12.61 -16.58 8.74
C VAL A 81 -13.55 -17.74 8.46
N ALA A 82 -13.18 -18.60 7.53
CA ALA A 82 -13.95 -19.81 7.19
C ALA A 82 -13.48 -21.04 7.98
N GLU A 83 -12.14 -21.18 8.15
CA GLU A 83 -11.53 -22.32 8.84
C GLU A 83 -10.20 -21.87 9.47
N VAL A 84 -9.82 -22.51 10.57
CA VAL A 84 -8.53 -22.30 11.23
C VAL A 84 -7.76 -23.61 11.33
N GLY A 85 -6.47 -23.57 11.03
CA GLY A 85 -5.56 -24.68 11.25
C GLY A 85 -5.21 -24.87 12.72
N PRO A 86 -4.55 -26.00 13.06
CA PRO A 86 -4.08 -26.23 14.43
C PRO A 86 -3.19 -25.09 14.93
N GLY A 87 -3.26 -24.77 16.23
CA GLY A 87 -2.40 -23.77 16.88
C GLY A 87 -2.80 -22.33 16.65
N VAL A 88 -3.81 -22.02 15.82
CA VAL A 88 -4.37 -20.68 15.68
C VAL A 88 -5.12 -20.30 16.94
N THR A 89 -4.84 -19.09 17.46
CA THR A 89 -5.40 -18.63 18.75
C THR A 89 -5.98 -17.22 18.69
N THR A 90 -5.69 -16.46 17.64
CA THR A 90 -6.08 -15.02 17.54
C THR A 90 -7.42 -14.81 16.87
N VAL A 91 -7.91 -15.79 16.11
CA VAL A 91 -9.18 -15.73 15.37
C VAL A 91 -9.88 -17.11 15.39
N GLN A 92 -11.18 -17.09 15.10
CA GLN A 92 -12.03 -18.30 14.98
C GLN A 92 -12.95 -18.17 13.77
N PRO A 93 -13.53 -19.28 13.27
CA PRO A 93 -14.53 -19.25 12.20
C PRO A 93 -15.66 -18.29 12.52
N GLY A 94 -16.04 -17.47 11.54
CA GLY A 94 -17.05 -16.41 11.66
C GLY A 94 -16.49 -15.02 12.02
N ASP A 95 -15.24 -14.92 12.48
CA ASP A 95 -14.65 -13.62 12.78
C ASP A 95 -14.44 -12.80 11.49
N HIS A 96 -14.77 -11.50 11.55
CA HIS A 96 -14.43 -10.53 10.52
C HIS A 96 -12.96 -10.13 10.65
N VAL A 97 -12.27 -10.03 9.54
CA VAL A 97 -10.82 -9.76 9.51
C VAL A 97 -10.42 -8.79 8.41
N ALA A 98 -9.44 -7.94 8.71
CA ALA A 98 -8.60 -7.25 7.75
C ALA A 98 -7.30 -8.02 7.59
N LEU A 99 -6.68 -7.95 6.40
CA LEU A 99 -5.45 -8.67 6.11
C LEU A 99 -4.26 -7.69 6.09
N SER A 100 -3.06 -8.21 6.30
CA SER A 100 -1.84 -7.41 6.20
C SER A 100 -0.74 -8.18 5.50
N PHE A 101 -0.15 -7.62 4.45
CA PHE A 101 1.03 -8.17 3.80
C PHE A 101 2.31 -8.04 4.64
N ILE A 102 2.23 -7.34 5.77
CA ILE A 102 3.27 -7.30 6.80
C ILE A 102 2.81 -8.19 7.97
N PRO A 103 3.35 -9.38 8.16
CA PRO A 103 2.94 -10.31 9.21
C PRO A 103 3.19 -9.82 10.64
N ALA A 104 4.11 -8.86 10.83
CA ALA A 104 4.45 -8.29 12.14
C ALA A 104 4.65 -9.38 13.21
N CYS A 105 5.60 -10.28 13.02
CA CYS A 105 5.77 -11.53 13.78
C CYS A 105 6.00 -11.32 15.29
N GLY A 106 6.42 -10.13 15.72
CA GLY A 106 6.63 -9.78 17.12
C GLY A 106 7.97 -10.24 17.72
N ASN A 107 8.71 -11.11 17.06
CA ASN A 107 9.91 -11.76 17.63
C ASN A 107 11.20 -11.60 16.80
N CYS A 108 11.16 -11.11 15.56
CA CYS A 108 12.37 -10.78 14.82
C CYS A 108 12.99 -9.47 15.33
N ARG A 109 14.26 -9.24 14.98
CA ARG A 109 15.01 -8.05 15.43
C ARG A 109 14.30 -6.73 15.11
N PHE A 110 13.63 -6.64 13.98
CA PHE A 110 12.90 -5.43 13.60
C PHE A 110 11.63 -5.26 14.44
N CYS A 111 10.84 -6.31 14.60
CA CYS A 111 9.61 -6.24 15.40
C CYS A 111 9.89 -5.88 16.87
N VAL A 112 10.91 -6.49 17.50
CA VAL A 112 11.24 -6.19 18.90
C VAL A 112 11.81 -4.78 19.10
N ASN A 113 12.32 -4.16 18.02
CA ASN A 113 12.78 -2.76 18.02
C ASN A 113 11.70 -1.76 17.57
N GLY A 114 10.42 -2.16 17.48
CA GLY A 114 9.33 -1.28 17.06
C GLY A 114 9.24 -1.01 15.56
N GLN A 115 10.01 -1.73 14.74
CA GLN A 115 10.07 -1.58 13.29
C GLN A 115 9.33 -2.72 12.56
N SER A 116 8.12 -3.05 13.03
CA SER A 116 7.35 -4.19 12.50
C SER A 116 7.01 -4.07 11.01
N TYR A 117 6.98 -2.85 10.46
CA TYR A 117 6.76 -2.59 9.03
C TYR A 117 7.85 -3.19 8.11
N ILE A 118 9.01 -3.53 8.65
CA ILE A 118 10.10 -4.24 7.97
C ILE A 118 10.39 -5.60 8.62
N CYS A 119 9.33 -6.29 9.09
CA CYS A 119 9.41 -7.62 9.66
C CYS A 119 10.14 -8.60 8.72
N ASP A 120 11.07 -9.41 9.24
CA ASP A 120 11.85 -10.35 8.43
C ASP A 120 10.97 -11.35 7.65
N ILE A 121 9.84 -11.77 8.22
CA ILE A 121 8.87 -12.64 7.52
C ILE A 121 8.17 -11.86 6.38
N GLY A 122 7.88 -10.57 6.57
CA GLY A 122 7.27 -9.70 5.56
C GLY A 122 8.23 -9.30 4.44
N ALA A 123 9.53 -9.42 4.63
CA ALA A 123 10.52 -9.13 3.59
C ALA A 123 10.39 -10.06 2.36
N SER A 124 9.74 -11.20 2.51
CA SER A 124 9.50 -12.17 1.45
C SER A 124 8.16 -11.95 0.75
N LEU A 125 7.96 -10.77 0.14
CA LEU A 125 6.71 -10.42 -0.57
C LEU A 125 6.44 -11.30 -1.82
N PHE A 126 7.48 -11.94 -2.36
CA PHE A 126 7.48 -12.67 -3.63
C PHE A 126 7.93 -14.12 -3.42
N VAL A 127 7.21 -14.85 -2.56
CA VAL A 127 7.48 -16.29 -2.33
C VAL A 127 6.20 -17.11 -2.56
N ARG A 128 6.37 -18.35 -3.02
CA ARG A 128 5.29 -19.33 -3.21
C ARG A 128 4.94 -20.00 -1.91
N GLU A 129 5.92 -20.25 -1.07
CA GLU A 129 5.83 -21.01 0.15
C GLU A 129 5.21 -20.20 1.29
N MET A 130 4.47 -20.88 2.12
CA MET A 130 3.95 -20.31 3.36
C MET A 130 5.07 -20.11 4.37
N PRO A 131 5.08 -18.99 5.12
CA PRO A 131 6.10 -18.76 6.15
C PRO A 131 5.96 -19.69 7.37
N THR A 132 4.92 -20.51 7.41
CA THR A 132 4.61 -21.44 8.49
C THR A 132 5.37 -22.74 8.39
N ASP A 133 5.52 -23.31 7.18
CA ASP A 133 6.13 -24.62 6.98
C ASP A 133 6.96 -24.76 5.69
N GLY A 134 7.12 -23.67 4.91
CA GLY A 134 7.92 -23.69 3.69
C GLY A 134 7.28 -24.45 2.53
N THR A 135 5.96 -24.72 2.54
CA THR A 135 5.26 -25.40 1.44
C THR A 135 4.17 -24.51 0.85
N CYS A 136 3.80 -24.76 -0.43
CA CYS A 136 2.76 -23.99 -1.11
C CYS A 136 1.35 -24.47 -0.70
N ARG A 137 0.35 -23.57 -0.76
CA ARG A 137 -1.08 -23.84 -0.53
C ARG A 137 -1.95 -23.58 -1.74
N ARG A 138 -1.40 -23.04 -2.81
CA ARG A 138 -2.15 -22.49 -3.95
C ARG A 138 -1.61 -23.07 -5.23
N HIS A 139 -2.50 -23.62 -6.06
CA HIS A 139 -2.07 -24.31 -7.27
C HIS A 139 -3.03 -24.03 -8.43
N VAL A 140 -2.49 -23.86 -9.64
CA VAL A 140 -3.25 -23.88 -10.90
C VAL A 140 -2.77 -25.06 -11.73
N GLY A 141 -3.62 -26.09 -11.86
CA GLY A 141 -3.15 -27.39 -12.34
C GLY A 141 -2.08 -27.95 -11.42
N ASP A 142 -0.91 -28.26 -11.97
CA ASP A 142 0.26 -28.79 -11.23
C ASP A 142 1.28 -27.68 -10.85
N GLU A 143 1.01 -26.41 -11.20
CA GLU A 143 1.91 -25.30 -10.93
C GLU A 143 1.60 -24.63 -9.58
N ASN A 144 2.63 -24.43 -8.76
CA ASN A 144 2.53 -23.63 -7.55
C ASN A 144 2.40 -22.13 -7.88
N LEU A 145 1.42 -21.46 -7.27
CA LEU A 145 1.21 -20.02 -7.41
C LEU A 145 1.97 -19.25 -6.32
N LEU A 146 2.73 -18.24 -6.74
CA LEU A 146 3.16 -17.18 -5.85
C LEU A 146 1.92 -16.37 -5.43
N ALA A 147 1.80 -15.98 -4.16
CA ALA A 147 0.78 -15.03 -3.71
C ALA A 147 1.43 -13.70 -3.38
N TYR A 148 1.02 -12.65 -4.09
CA TYR A 148 1.58 -11.32 -3.86
C TYR A 148 1.35 -10.86 -2.41
N GLY A 149 2.40 -10.32 -1.81
CA GLY A 149 2.38 -9.91 -0.41
C GLY A 149 2.07 -11.05 0.56
N GLN A 150 2.27 -12.32 0.17
CA GLN A 150 1.88 -13.53 0.91
C GLN A 150 0.36 -13.69 1.10
N LEU A 151 -0.46 -12.84 0.47
CA LEU A 151 -1.91 -12.81 0.63
C LEU A 151 -2.65 -13.42 -0.56
N GLY A 152 -2.50 -12.84 -1.76
CA GLY A 152 -3.23 -13.26 -2.94
C GLY A 152 -4.73 -13.01 -2.80
N THR A 153 -5.12 -11.77 -2.52
CA THR A 153 -6.51 -11.39 -2.20
C THR A 153 -7.44 -11.31 -3.40
N PHE A 154 -6.92 -11.41 -4.64
CA PHE A 154 -7.76 -11.50 -5.83
C PHE A 154 -8.28 -12.92 -6.08
N ALA A 155 -8.79 -13.53 -5.03
CA ALA A 155 -9.41 -14.85 -5.02
C ALA A 155 -10.61 -14.88 -4.08
N GLU A 156 -11.58 -15.78 -4.32
CA GLU A 156 -12.74 -15.94 -3.44
C GLU A 156 -12.36 -16.44 -2.02
N TYR A 157 -11.24 -17.16 -1.92
CA TYR A 157 -10.67 -17.66 -0.67
C TYR A 157 -9.15 -17.51 -0.66
N ALA A 158 -8.58 -17.30 0.52
CA ALA A 158 -7.15 -17.25 0.73
C ALA A 158 -6.73 -18.07 1.96
N VAL A 159 -5.68 -18.88 1.84
CA VAL A 159 -5.01 -19.52 2.98
C VAL A 159 -3.82 -18.67 3.38
N LEU A 160 -3.80 -18.22 4.62
CA LEU A 160 -2.90 -17.18 5.12
C LEU A 160 -2.24 -17.61 6.43
N SER A 161 -1.06 -17.07 6.72
CA SER A 161 -0.53 -17.14 8.08
C SER A 161 -1.42 -16.34 9.04
N GLU A 162 -1.71 -16.89 10.23
CA GLU A 162 -2.40 -16.19 11.32
C GLU A 162 -1.81 -14.80 11.59
N ARG A 163 -0.50 -14.63 11.37
CA ARG A 163 0.21 -13.37 11.57
C ARG A 163 -0.20 -12.25 10.60
N SER A 164 -0.74 -12.61 9.45
CA SER A 164 -1.27 -11.68 8.44
C SER A 164 -2.76 -11.39 8.62
N VAL A 165 -3.41 -11.96 9.62
CA VAL A 165 -4.85 -11.83 9.86
C VAL A 165 -5.08 -11.00 11.12
N ILE A 166 -5.92 -9.97 11.01
CA ILE A 166 -6.23 -9.02 12.08
C ILE A 166 -7.73 -9.00 12.29
N LYS A 167 -8.20 -9.50 13.45
CA LYS A 167 -9.62 -9.45 13.80
C LYS A 167 -10.10 -8.01 13.92
N ILE A 168 -11.26 -7.74 13.36
CA ILE A 168 -11.95 -6.44 13.41
C ILE A 168 -13.35 -6.60 13.99
N ASP A 169 -13.96 -5.46 14.38
CA ASP A 169 -15.35 -5.40 14.77
C ASP A 169 -16.25 -5.75 13.58
N ASP A 170 -17.29 -6.56 13.79
CA ASP A 170 -18.21 -7.05 12.74
C ASP A 170 -19.12 -5.94 12.17
N THR A 171 -19.22 -4.80 12.84
CA THR A 171 -19.94 -3.62 12.35
C THR A 171 -19.14 -2.81 11.33
N ILE A 172 -17.85 -3.09 11.16
CA ILE A 172 -17.00 -2.37 10.20
C ILE A 172 -17.23 -2.90 8.78
N PRO A 173 -17.58 -2.03 7.81
CA PRO A 173 -17.75 -2.44 6.43
C PRO A 173 -16.47 -3.02 5.84
N PHE A 174 -16.56 -4.11 5.06
CA PHE A 174 -15.38 -4.76 4.49
C PHE A 174 -14.59 -3.89 3.52
N HIS A 175 -15.22 -2.95 2.82
CA HIS A 175 -14.51 -2.00 1.96
C HIS A 175 -13.56 -1.12 2.77
N ALA A 176 -14.00 -0.59 3.93
CA ALA A 176 -13.15 0.19 4.81
C ALA A 176 -12.02 -0.68 5.39
N ALA A 177 -12.35 -1.90 5.82
CA ALA A 177 -11.38 -2.85 6.36
C ALA A 177 -10.33 -3.28 5.32
N SER A 178 -10.71 -3.46 4.05
CA SER A 178 -9.76 -3.81 2.98
C SER A 178 -8.76 -2.70 2.70
N LEU A 179 -9.18 -1.43 2.70
CA LEU A 179 -8.33 -0.30 2.37
C LEU A 179 -7.28 0.00 3.45
N VAL A 180 -7.56 -0.28 4.73
CA VAL A 180 -6.57 -0.11 5.81
C VAL A 180 -5.44 -1.14 5.76
N SER A 181 -5.61 -2.20 4.98
CA SER A 181 -4.59 -3.24 4.77
C SER A 181 -3.30 -2.71 4.13
N CYS A 182 -3.38 -1.68 3.28
CA CYS A 182 -2.22 -1.08 2.61
C CYS A 182 -2.35 0.43 2.45
N GLY A 183 -3.18 0.90 1.49
CA GLY A 183 -3.16 2.30 1.03
C GLY A 183 -3.44 3.31 2.13
N VAL A 184 -4.38 3.02 3.03
CA VAL A 184 -4.74 3.91 4.15
C VAL A 184 -3.61 3.95 5.18
N SER A 185 -3.15 2.80 5.67
CA SER A 185 -2.04 2.72 6.63
C SER A 185 -0.77 3.36 6.06
N THR A 186 -0.45 3.07 4.80
CA THR A 186 0.74 3.61 4.13
C THR A 186 0.68 5.14 4.04
N GLY A 187 -0.43 5.71 3.59
CA GLY A 187 -0.57 7.15 3.44
C GLY A 187 -0.57 7.88 4.78
N TRP A 188 -1.43 7.46 5.69
CA TRP A 188 -1.49 8.01 7.04
C TRP A 188 -0.13 7.96 7.74
N GLY A 189 0.49 6.79 7.77
CA GLY A 189 1.79 6.59 8.41
C GLY A 189 2.93 7.36 7.74
N SER A 190 2.89 7.54 6.41
CA SER A 190 3.90 8.33 5.70
C SER A 190 3.93 9.78 6.18
N ALA A 191 2.77 10.38 6.43
CA ALA A 191 2.68 11.73 6.96
C ALA A 191 2.96 11.79 8.48
N THR A 192 2.35 10.89 9.27
CA THR A 192 2.37 10.99 10.73
C THR A 192 3.60 10.37 11.38
N VAL A 193 4.07 9.23 10.86
CA VAL A 193 5.17 8.46 11.46
C VAL A 193 6.47 8.67 10.68
N SER A 194 6.49 8.38 9.37
CA SER A 194 7.72 8.46 8.59
C SER A 194 8.20 9.89 8.38
N ALA A 195 7.30 10.83 8.10
CA ALA A 195 7.63 12.25 8.02
C ALA A 195 7.73 12.90 9.42
N GLY A 196 7.03 12.35 10.41
CA GLY A 196 6.99 12.93 11.75
C GLY A 196 6.38 14.33 11.73
N THR A 197 5.20 14.47 11.10
CA THR A 197 4.49 15.76 11.07
C THR A 197 4.10 16.21 12.45
N GLU A 198 4.32 17.48 12.76
CA GLU A 198 4.01 18.12 14.02
C GLU A 198 2.92 19.19 13.87
N PRO A 199 2.22 19.56 14.96
CA PRO A 199 1.29 20.68 14.92
C PRO A 199 1.95 21.97 14.43
N GLY A 200 1.33 22.62 13.45
CA GLY A 200 1.85 23.85 12.84
C GLY A 200 2.69 23.64 11.59
N ASP A 201 3.10 22.41 11.26
CA ASP A 201 3.88 22.10 10.05
C ASP A 201 3.14 22.47 8.76
N THR A 202 3.91 22.75 7.73
CA THR A 202 3.47 22.78 6.33
C THR A 202 3.85 21.47 5.67
N VAL A 203 2.85 20.73 5.19
CA VAL A 203 3.01 19.42 4.55
C VAL A 203 2.61 19.51 3.08
N VAL A 204 3.46 19.03 2.19
CA VAL A 204 3.15 18.89 0.76
C VAL A 204 3.00 17.39 0.45
N VAL A 205 1.90 17.01 -0.19
CA VAL A 205 1.66 15.65 -0.66
C VAL A 205 1.63 15.65 -2.18
N ILE A 206 2.58 14.98 -2.80
CA ILE A 206 2.69 14.85 -4.26
C ILE A 206 2.12 13.51 -4.68
N GLY A 207 1.08 13.54 -5.51
CA GLY A 207 0.25 12.40 -5.87
C GLY A 207 -0.90 12.20 -4.87
N THR A 208 -2.14 12.49 -5.30
CA THR A 208 -3.35 12.40 -4.47
C THR A 208 -4.26 11.24 -4.88
N GLY A 209 -3.64 10.07 -5.13
CA GLY A 209 -4.34 8.78 -5.18
C GLY A 209 -4.71 8.27 -3.79
N GLY A 210 -5.04 6.98 -3.68
CA GLY A 210 -5.46 6.38 -2.40
C GLY A 210 -4.47 6.56 -1.25
N VAL A 211 -3.17 6.47 -1.51
CA VAL A 211 -2.11 6.72 -0.50
C VAL A 211 -2.05 8.20 -0.14
N GLY A 212 -1.99 9.09 -1.15
CA GLY A 212 -1.87 10.53 -0.93
C GLY A 212 -3.06 11.13 -0.18
N MET A 213 -4.29 10.73 -0.50
CA MET A 213 -5.49 11.19 0.24
C MET A 213 -5.40 10.86 1.73
N ASN A 214 -4.85 9.71 2.09
CA ASN A 214 -4.66 9.34 3.49
C ASN A 214 -3.45 10.04 4.14
N ALA A 215 -2.44 10.40 3.37
CA ALA A 215 -1.37 11.28 3.86
C ALA A 215 -1.91 12.69 4.20
N LEU A 216 -2.83 13.23 3.38
CA LEU A 216 -3.51 14.51 3.68
C LEU A 216 -4.30 14.41 4.98
N GLN A 217 -5.12 13.35 5.15
CA GLN A 217 -5.89 13.12 6.38
C GLN A 217 -4.98 13.00 7.60
N GLY A 218 -3.91 12.19 7.50
CA GLY A 218 -2.94 12.03 8.58
C GLY A 218 -2.28 13.35 8.99
N ALA A 219 -1.81 14.13 8.02
CA ALA A 219 -1.21 15.44 8.27
C ALA A 219 -2.19 16.40 8.99
N ARG A 220 -3.46 16.45 8.54
CA ARG A 220 -4.49 17.27 9.21
C ARG A 220 -4.79 16.81 10.62
N ALA A 221 -4.92 15.51 10.83
CA ALA A 221 -5.25 14.92 12.12
C ALA A 221 -4.20 15.23 13.21
N VAL A 222 -2.92 15.31 12.83
CA VAL A 222 -1.85 15.69 13.79
C VAL A 222 -1.64 17.20 13.90
N GLY A 223 -2.44 18.02 13.21
CA GLY A 223 -2.45 19.48 13.41
C GLY A 223 -1.56 20.27 12.45
N ALA A 224 -1.21 19.73 11.27
CA ALA A 224 -0.52 20.51 10.23
C ALA A 224 -1.30 21.79 9.90
N LYS A 225 -0.60 22.92 9.84
CA LYS A 225 -1.18 24.25 9.54
C LYS A 225 -1.62 24.32 8.08
N TYR A 226 -0.71 24.01 7.19
CA TYR A 226 -0.97 23.96 5.76
C TYR A 226 -0.74 22.56 5.22
N VAL A 227 -1.69 22.07 4.42
CA VAL A 227 -1.59 20.79 3.71
C VAL A 227 -1.83 21.07 2.23
N VAL A 228 -0.78 20.94 1.43
CA VAL A 228 -0.78 21.23 -0.01
C VAL A 228 -0.87 19.92 -0.78
N ALA A 229 -1.95 19.74 -1.54
CA ALA A 229 -2.15 18.60 -2.41
C ALA A 229 -1.64 18.91 -3.83
N VAL A 230 -0.77 18.07 -4.37
CA VAL A 230 -0.20 18.22 -5.71
C VAL A 230 -0.59 17.04 -6.58
N ASP A 231 -1.37 17.27 -7.63
CA ASP A 231 -1.80 16.23 -8.57
C ASP A 231 -2.16 16.86 -9.93
N PRO A 232 -1.76 16.28 -11.07
CA PRO A 232 -2.11 16.83 -12.38
C PRO A 232 -3.62 16.76 -12.69
N VAL A 233 -4.34 15.78 -12.07
CA VAL A 233 -5.77 15.56 -12.32
C VAL A 233 -6.62 16.51 -11.47
N GLU A 234 -7.39 17.40 -12.11
CA GLU A 234 -8.19 18.42 -11.44
C GLU A 234 -9.21 17.83 -10.46
N SER A 235 -9.94 16.79 -10.88
CA SER A 235 -10.94 16.12 -10.03
C SER A 235 -10.32 15.51 -8.75
N LYS A 236 -9.08 15.04 -8.81
CA LYS A 236 -8.34 14.56 -7.63
C LYS A 236 -7.95 15.73 -6.71
N ARG A 237 -7.53 16.86 -7.26
CA ARG A 237 -7.27 18.08 -6.46
C ARG A 237 -8.52 18.58 -5.76
N ASP A 238 -9.69 18.54 -6.42
CA ASP A 238 -10.95 18.91 -5.79
C ASP A 238 -11.35 17.93 -4.68
N SER A 239 -11.23 16.64 -4.93
CA SER A 239 -11.45 15.62 -3.90
C SER A 239 -10.49 15.77 -2.72
N ALA A 240 -9.23 16.17 -2.94
CA ALA A 240 -8.24 16.35 -1.88
C ALA A 240 -8.69 17.33 -0.78
N LYS A 241 -9.54 18.30 -1.10
CA LYS A 241 -10.13 19.25 -0.14
C LYS A 241 -10.99 18.53 0.90
N ILE A 242 -11.73 17.47 0.49
CA ILE A 242 -12.55 16.64 1.38
C ILE A 242 -11.65 15.91 2.39
N PHE A 243 -10.45 15.52 1.97
CA PHE A 243 -9.46 14.80 2.77
C PHE A 243 -8.49 15.72 3.53
N GLY A 244 -8.74 17.02 3.55
CA GLY A 244 -8.03 17.96 4.41
C GLY A 244 -6.98 18.83 3.74
N ALA A 245 -6.86 18.82 2.40
CA ALA A 245 -6.01 19.77 1.70
C ALA A 245 -6.50 21.21 1.91
N THR A 246 -5.59 22.09 2.30
CA THR A 246 -5.85 23.53 2.44
C THR A 246 -5.56 24.29 1.15
N HIS A 247 -4.64 23.76 0.34
CA HIS A 247 -4.21 24.31 -0.93
C HIS A 247 -3.99 23.19 -1.93
N THR A 248 -4.04 23.50 -3.22
CA THR A 248 -3.80 22.55 -4.30
C THR A 248 -2.91 23.15 -5.37
N ALA A 249 -2.11 22.35 -6.05
CA ALA A 249 -1.33 22.72 -7.22
C ALA A 249 -1.37 21.59 -8.27
N ALA A 250 -1.23 21.91 -9.55
CA ALA A 250 -1.26 20.92 -10.61
C ALA A 250 0.07 20.17 -10.76
N SER A 251 1.19 20.77 -10.35
CA SER A 251 2.52 20.15 -10.39
C SER A 251 3.38 20.60 -9.23
N ALA A 252 4.52 19.91 -9.04
CA ALA A 252 5.50 20.28 -8.02
C ALA A 252 6.12 21.66 -8.29
N GLU A 253 6.30 22.01 -9.57
CA GLU A 253 6.80 23.33 -10.01
C GLU A 253 5.83 24.44 -9.60
N GLU A 254 4.53 24.25 -9.80
CA GLU A 254 3.50 25.20 -9.37
C GLU A 254 3.38 25.28 -7.84
N ALA A 255 3.64 24.18 -7.14
CA ALA A 255 3.63 24.16 -5.68
C ALA A 255 4.76 24.97 -5.05
N ILE A 256 5.94 25.11 -5.71
CA ILE A 256 7.09 25.85 -5.17
C ILE A 256 6.75 27.31 -4.84
N PRO A 257 6.25 28.15 -5.78
CA PRO A 257 5.88 29.53 -5.46
C PRO A 257 4.72 29.61 -4.45
N LEU A 258 3.72 28.73 -4.54
CA LEU A 258 2.61 28.67 -3.60
C LEU A 258 3.12 28.41 -2.16
N VAL A 259 3.95 27.39 -1.97
CA VAL A 259 4.51 27.04 -0.65
C VAL A 259 5.38 28.19 -0.13
N ARG A 260 6.19 28.81 -0.98
CA ARG A 260 6.99 29.99 -0.62
C ARG A 260 6.13 31.13 -0.10
N GLU A 261 5.02 31.41 -0.76
CA GLU A 261 4.08 32.48 -0.38
C GLU A 261 3.45 32.21 0.99
N ILE A 262 2.78 31.04 1.16
CA ILE A 262 2.03 30.73 2.39
C ILE A 262 2.93 30.54 3.62
N THR A 263 4.23 30.26 3.41
CA THR A 263 5.23 30.09 4.48
C THR A 263 6.14 31.31 4.66
N ALA A 264 5.87 32.42 3.99
CA ALA A 264 6.73 33.61 3.99
C ALA A 264 8.21 33.30 3.65
N GLY A 265 8.44 32.39 2.71
CA GLY A 265 9.77 31.99 2.23
C GLY A 265 10.45 30.84 2.99
N VAL A 266 9.86 30.36 4.07
CA VAL A 266 10.45 29.25 4.90
C VAL A 266 10.46 27.93 4.16
N MET A 267 9.45 27.63 3.33
CA MET A 267 9.17 26.38 2.63
C MET A 267 8.54 25.29 3.52
N ALA A 268 8.30 24.09 2.97
CA ALA A 268 7.58 23.01 3.65
C ALA A 268 8.44 22.28 4.69
N ASP A 269 7.83 21.91 5.80
CA ASP A 269 8.44 21.05 6.82
C ASP A 269 8.56 19.61 6.34
N ARG A 270 7.52 19.13 5.67
CA ARG A 270 7.39 17.74 5.21
C ARG A 270 6.91 17.68 3.76
N VAL A 271 7.48 16.74 3.01
CA VAL A 271 7.00 16.39 1.66
C VAL A 271 6.77 14.88 1.62
N VAL A 272 5.61 14.43 1.18
CA VAL A 272 5.29 13.01 0.94
C VAL A 272 5.16 12.81 -0.56
N VAL A 273 5.94 11.88 -1.13
CA VAL A 273 5.94 11.55 -2.57
C VAL A 273 5.22 10.22 -2.75
N SER A 274 3.99 10.26 -3.29
CA SER A 274 3.08 9.10 -3.38
C SER A 274 2.32 8.97 -4.71
N PRO A 275 2.83 9.44 -5.88
CA PRO A 275 2.19 9.11 -7.14
C PRO A 275 2.27 7.59 -7.40
N GLY A 276 1.38 7.07 -8.26
CA GLY A 276 1.36 5.66 -8.63
C GLY A 276 2.72 5.19 -9.16
N VAL A 277 3.33 5.97 -10.04
CA VAL A 277 4.70 5.77 -10.54
C VAL A 277 5.53 7.00 -10.20
N VAL A 278 6.67 6.80 -9.56
CA VAL A 278 7.62 7.87 -9.24
C VAL A 278 8.70 7.94 -10.30
N HIS A 279 8.68 9.00 -11.10
CA HIS A 279 9.78 9.33 -12.01
C HIS A 279 10.88 10.09 -11.26
N VAL A 280 12.13 9.76 -11.52
CA VAL A 280 13.28 10.29 -10.77
C VAL A 280 13.41 11.81 -10.79
N GLY A 281 12.92 12.48 -11.84
CA GLY A 281 12.89 13.94 -11.94
C GLY A 281 12.02 14.64 -10.87
N LEU A 282 11.11 13.92 -10.24
CA LEU A 282 10.25 14.44 -9.18
C LEU A 282 11.01 14.65 -7.85
N ILE A 283 12.04 13.86 -7.59
CA ILE A 283 12.76 13.91 -6.31
C ILE A 283 13.50 15.24 -6.09
N PRO A 284 14.25 15.81 -7.06
CA PRO A 284 14.83 17.15 -6.91
C PRO A 284 13.80 18.25 -6.65
N LEU A 285 12.62 18.17 -7.28
CA LEU A 285 11.52 19.12 -7.06
C LEU A 285 10.96 18.98 -5.63
N ALA A 286 10.73 17.75 -5.17
CA ALA A 286 10.29 17.48 -3.81
C ALA A 286 11.30 18.00 -2.77
N MET A 287 12.61 17.84 -3.03
CA MET A 287 13.66 18.39 -2.17
C MET A 287 13.71 19.93 -2.20
N THR A 288 13.38 20.56 -3.33
CA THR A 288 13.28 22.03 -3.45
C THR A 288 12.12 22.60 -2.64
N LEU A 289 11.02 21.87 -2.51
CA LEU A 289 9.86 22.26 -1.69
C LEU A 289 10.18 22.29 -0.18
N LEU A 290 11.23 21.59 0.27
CA LEU A 290 11.58 21.50 1.68
C LEU A 290 12.33 22.74 2.21
N ARG A 291 12.02 23.12 3.45
CA ARG A 291 12.84 24.03 4.26
C ARG A 291 14.16 23.35 4.69
N LYS A 292 15.05 24.12 5.30
CA LYS A 292 16.21 23.57 6.04
C LYS A 292 15.72 22.63 7.16
N GLY A 293 16.36 21.48 7.30
CA GLY A 293 15.98 20.43 8.26
C GLY A 293 14.68 19.69 7.90
N GLY A 294 14.07 19.98 6.74
CA GLY A 294 12.82 19.32 6.30
C GLY A 294 13.03 17.86 5.89
N ILE A 295 11.95 17.09 5.87
CA ILE A 295 11.95 15.66 5.57
C ILE A 295 11.08 15.38 4.34
N CYS A 296 11.67 14.74 3.32
CA CYS A 296 10.96 14.14 2.19
C CYS A 296 10.79 12.64 2.45
N VAL A 297 9.57 12.15 2.34
CA VAL A 297 9.23 10.73 2.46
C VAL A 297 8.86 10.17 1.10
N LEU A 298 9.63 9.19 0.63
CA LEU A 298 9.39 8.46 -0.61
C LEU A 298 8.53 7.23 -0.29
N THR A 299 7.31 7.24 -0.79
CA THR A 299 6.31 6.18 -0.56
C THR A 299 5.92 5.47 -1.85
N GLY A 300 5.86 6.21 -2.97
CA GLY A 300 5.59 5.63 -4.29
C GLY A 300 6.77 4.81 -4.82
N ILE A 301 6.50 3.93 -5.77
CA ILE A 301 7.48 3.04 -6.38
C ILE A 301 8.07 3.69 -7.63
N THR A 302 9.39 3.54 -7.79
CA THR A 302 10.14 3.96 -8.99
C THR A 302 10.47 2.71 -9.82
N PRO A 303 10.20 2.70 -11.13
CA PRO A 303 10.59 1.59 -12.01
C PRO A 303 12.10 1.33 -11.97
N PHE A 304 12.50 0.06 -12.05
CA PHE A 304 13.93 -0.31 -12.16
C PHE A 304 14.60 0.22 -13.43
N THR A 305 13.81 0.61 -14.42
CA THR A 305 14.29 1.21 -15.68
C THR A 305 14.63 2.69 -15.59
N GLU A 306 14.25 3.36 -14.51
CA GLU A 306 14.56 4.77 -14.31
C GLU A 306 16.06 5.01 -14.09
N PRO A 307 16.62 6.11 -14.59
CA PRO A 307 18.03 6.44 -14.36
C PRO A 307 18.28 6.82 -12.88
N PRO A 308 19.55 6.90 -12.47
CA PRO A 308 19.87 7.39 -11.12
C PRO A 308 19.34 8.79 -10.84
N VAL A 309 18.84 9.02 -9.63
CA VAL A 309 18.32 10.32 -9.18
C VAL A 309 19.43 11.37 -9.15
N PRO A 310 19.32 12.49 -9.89
CA PRO A 310 20.30 13.56 -9.80
C PRO A 310 20.07 14.38 -8.52
N MET A 311 20.93 14.22 -7.52
CA MET A 311 20.85 14.95 -6.25
C MET A 311 22.09 15.80 -5.99
N VAL A 312 21.87 17.04 -5.51
CA VAL A 312 22.94 17.92 -5.05
C VAL A 312 23.24 17.60 -3.58
N LEU A 313 24.19 16.70 -3.32
CA LEU A 313 24.51 16.22 -1.96
C LEU A 313 24.95 17.35 -1.02
N GLN A 314 25.63 18.38 -1.56
CA GLN A 314 26.04 19.55 -0.77
C GLN A 314 24.82 20.29 -0.19
N GLU A 315 23.71 20.38 -0.95
CA GLU A 315 22.49 20.99 -0.44
C GLU A 315 21.90 20.17 0.71
N MET A 316 21.90 18.86 0.62
CA MET A 316 21.45 17.99 1.70
C MET A 316 22.28 18.22 2.97
N THR A 317 23.61 18.26 2.84
CA THR A 317 24.51 18.46 3.98
C THR A 317 24.32 19.84 4.61
N LEU A 318 24.40 20.92 3.81
CA LEU A 318 24.38 22.28 4.33
C LEU A 318 22.99 22.74 4.80
N SER A 319 21.93 22.11 4.29
CA SER A 319 20.56 22.40 4.70
C SER A 319 19.97 21.33 5.64
N ALA A 320 20.73 20.29 5.98
CA ALA A 320 20.29 19.16 6.80
C ALA A 320 18.94 18.54 6.35
N LYS A 321 18.65 18.60 5.05
CA LYS A 321 17.45 17.97 4.48
C LYS A 321 17.57 16.46 4.51
N GLN A 322 16.45 15.76 4.60
CA GLN A 322 16.43 14.30 4.67
C GLN A 322 15.53 13.72 3.59
N LEU A 323 15.98 12.63 2.96
CA LEU A 323 15.14 11.75 2.13
C LEU A 323 15.03 10.41 2.84
N ARG A 324 13.79 9.96 3.08
CA ARG A 324 13.47 8.71 3.78
C ARG A 324 12.58 7.82 2.94
N GLY A 325 12.86 6.52 2.88
CA GLY A 325 11.92 5.52 2.36
C GLY A 325 10.85 5.19 3.41
N ALA A 326 9.63 4.87 2.94
CA ALA A 326 8.54 4.44 3.80
C ALA A 326 7.86 3.20 3.23
N LEU A 327 8.04 2.06 3.90
CA LEU A 327 7.22 0.87 3.69
C LEU A 327 6.08 0.87 4.70
N TYR A 328 4.84 0.67 4.24
CA TYR A 328 3.63 0.67 5.09
C TYR A 328 3.51 1.93 5.98
N GLY A 329 4.05 3.05 5.53
CA GLY A 329 4.09 4.31 6.29
C GLY A 329 4.89 4.27 7.59
N GLY A 330 5.72 3.26 7.81
CA GLY A 330 6.46 3.06 9.06
C GLY A 330 5.61 2.52 10.22
N MET A 331 4.40 2.02 9.95
CA MET A 331 3.44 1.61 10.98
C MET A 331 3.49 0.10 11.28
N ASN A 332 3.05 -0.27 12.47
CA ASN A 332 2.81 -1.67 12.83
C ASN A 332 1.35 -2.03 12.53
N PRO A 333 1.06 -2.96 11.59
CA PRO A 333 -0.31 -3.28 11.18
C PRO A 333 -1.19 -3.77 12.34
N ARG A 334 -0.64 -4.48 13.31
CA ARG A 334 -1.42 -4.98 14.46
C ARG A 334 -1.94 -3.88 15.37
N THR A 335 -1.34 -2.69 15.32
CA THR A 335 -1.80 -1.51 16.06
C THR A 335 -2.46 -0.49 15.14
N SER A 336 -1.94 -0.30 13.92
CA SER A 336 -2.47 0.72 13.01
C SER A 336 -3.83 0.36 12.44
N VAL A 337 -4.07 -0.90 12.07
CA VAL A 337 -5.36 -1.32 11.52
C VAL A 337 -6.50 -1.07 12.52
N PRO A 338 -6.46 -1.57 13.76
CA PRO A 338 -7.51 -1.27 14.73
C PRO A 338 -7.64 0.23 15.04
N MET A 339 -6.53 0.96 15.14
CA MET A 339 -6.53 2.40 15.38
C MET A 339 -7.25 3.17 14.26
N LEU A 340 -6.90 2.90 12.99
CA LEU A 340 -7.48 3.59 11.84
C LEU A 340 -8.96 3.27 11.68
N LEU A 341 -9.37 2.02 11.93
CA LEU A 341 -10.77 1.63 11.92
C LEU A 341 -11.57 2.29 13.06
N SER A 342 -10.95 2.46 14.24
CA SER A 342 -11.57 3.23 15.35
C SER A 342 -11.74 4.70 14.99
N LEU A 343 -10.78 5.32 14.29
CA LEU A 343 -10.92 6.69 13.79
C LEU A 343 -12.01 6.80 12.72
N TYR A 344 -12.16 5.80 11.86
CA TYR A 344 -13.25 5.72 10.90
C TYR A 344 -14.62 5.64 11.60
N GLN A 345 -14.79 4.73 12.56
CA GLN A 345 -16.03 4.62 13.36
C GLN A 345 -16.37 5.91 14.11
N ALA A 346 -15.36 6.65 14.56
CA ALA A 346 -15.53 7.95 15.21
C ALA A 346 -15.80 9.11 14.21
N GLY A 347 -15.84 8.85 12.89
CA GLY A 347 -16.00 9.89 11.87
C GLY A 347 -14.78 10.81 11.67
N ALA A 348 -13.63 10.46 12.27
CA ALA A 348 -12.39 11.23 12.20
C ALA A 348 -11.49 10.83 11.01
N LEU A 349 -11.79 9.72 10.36
CA LEU A 349 -11.11 9.23 9.15
C LEU A 349 -12.16 8.90 8.08
N LYS A 350 -11.99 9.42 6.89
CA LYS A 350 -12.89 9.22 5.75
C LYS A 350 -12.38 8.05 4.90
N LEU A 351 -13.14 6.97 4.82
CA LEU A 351 -12.80 5.80 4.02
C LEU A 351 -13.85 5.52 2.94
N ASP A 352 -15.13 5.80 3.20
CA ASP A 352 -16.19 5.62 2.23
C ASP A 352 -15.98 6.49 0.99
N GLU A 353 -15.57 7.75 1.19
CA GLU A 353 -15.31 8.72 0.13
C GLU A 353 -14.09 8.36 -0.74
N LEU A 354 -13.24 7.45 -0.27
CA LEU A 354 -12.12 6.92 -1.07
C LEU A 354 -12.60 5.97 -2.15
N VAL A 355 -13.62 5.14 -1.86
CA VAL A 355 -14.14 4.14 -2.79
C VAL A 355 -14.99 4.82 -3.84
N THR A 356 -14.43 4.94 -5.05
CA THR A 356 -15.11 5.62 -6.15
C THR A 356 -15.60 4.65 -7.23
N ARG A 357 -15.16 3.39 -7.19
CA ARG A 357 -15.57 2.35 -8.12
C ARG A 357 -15.59 0.97 -7.48
N HIS A 358 -16.62 0.20 -7.83
CA HIS A 358 -16.80 -1.21 -7.47
C HIS A 358 -16.68 -2.08 -8.72
N TYR A 359 -16.03 -3.22 -8.60
CA TYR A 359 -15.83 -4.19 -9.67
C TYR A 359 -16.12 -5.60 -9.16
N HIS A 360 -16.50 -6.49 -10.04
CA HIS A 360 -16.48 -7.93 -9.81
C HIS A 360 -15.10 -8.50 -10.24
N LEU A 361 -14.75 -9.69 -9.76
CA LEU A 361 -13.49 -10.33 -10.10
C LEU A 361 -13.26 -10.44 -11.62
N ASP A 362 -14.32 -10.69 -12.42
CA ASP A 362 -14.23 -10.75 -13.88
C ASP A 362 -13.87 -9.40 -14.54
N GLN A 363 -14.01 -8.30 -13.82
CA GLN A 363 -13.70 -6.94 -14.29
C GLN A 363 -12.29 -6.47 -13.85
N ILE A 364 -11.44 -7.36 -13.38
CA ILE A 364 -10.13 -6.99 -12.82
C ILE A 364 -9.26 -6.22 -13.83
N ASN A 365 -9.28 -6.60 -15.10
CA ASN A 365 -8.52 -5.88 -16.14
C ASN A 365 -9.07 -4.46 -16.37
N GLU A 366 -10.40 -4.28 -16.35
CA GLU A 366 -11.04 -2.95 -16.38
C GLU A 366 -10.61 -2.11 -15.18
N ALA A 367 -10.61 -2.70 -13.98
CA ALA A 367 -10.21 -2.02 -12.75
C ALA A 367 -8.77 -1.48 -12.81
N PHE A 368 -7.83 -2.22 -13.40
CA PHE A 368 -6.46 -1.77 -13.60
C PHE A 368 -6.32 -0.72 -14.71
N VAL A 369 -7.13 -0.80 -15.77
CA VAL A 369 -7.21 0.28 -16.79
C VAL A 369 -7.68 1.58 -16.13
N ASP A 370 -8.76 1.55 -15.37
CA ASP A 370 -9.29 2.72 -14.66
C ASP A 370 -8.30 3.29 -13.65
N LEU A 371 -7.52 2.43 -12.98
CA LEU A 371 -6.46 2.83 -12.06
C LEU A 371 -5.35 3.62 -12.79
N ARG A 372 -4.82 3.06 -13.90
CA ARG A 372 -3.75 3.69 -14.71
C ARG A 372 -4.20 5.02 -15.32
N GLU A 373 -5.44 5.10 -15.76
CA GLU A 373 -6.00 6.33 -16.34
C GLU A 373 -6.48 7.34 -15.29
N GLY A 374 -6.34 7.02 -14.00
CA GLY A 374 -6.71 7.91 -12.90
C GLY A 374 -8.20 8.18 -12.76
N ARG A 375 -9.06 7.30 -13.29
CA ARG A 375 -10.52 7.44 -13.28
C ARG A 375 -11.13 7.18 -11.90
N ASN A 376 -10.37 6.61 -10.97
CA ASN A 376 -10.79 6.36 -9.59
C ASN A 376 -9.76 6.90 -8.60
N ILE A 377 -10.18 7.10 -7.35
CA ILE A 377 -9.28 7.29 -6.20
C ILE A 377 -8.91 5.90 -5.67
N ARG A 378 -9.94 5.08 -5.34
CA ARG A 378 -9.81 3.66 -5.02
C ARG A 378 -10.88 2.86 -5.74
N GLY A 379 -10.44 1.80 -6.40
CA GLY A 379 -11.29 0.72 -6.88
C GLY A 379 -11.24 -0.45 -5.91
N ILE A 380 -12.34 -1.16 -5.77
CA ILE A 380 -12.42 -2.40 -4.99
C ILE A 380 -13.09 -3.51 -5.79
N ILE A 381 -12.68 -4.74 -5.51
CA ILE A 381 -13.32 -5.95 -6.04
C ILE A 381 -14.21 -6.51 -4.96
N ASP A 382 -15.51 -6.62 -5.25
CA ASP A 382 -16.50 -7.23 -4.36
C ASP A 382 -16.65 -8.71 -4.71
N PHE A 383 -16.61 -9.57 -3.70
CA PHE A 383 -16.86 -10.99 -3.81
C PHE A 383 -18.29 -11.30 -3.36
N ALA A 384 -19.05 -12.03 -4.20
CA ALA A 384 -20.44 -12.36 -3.91
C ALA A 384 -20.56 -13.31 -2.72
N GLY A 385 -21.59 -13.11 -1.89
CA GLY A 385 -22.00 -14.07 -0.86
C GLY A 385 -21.34 -13.94 0.51
N VAL A 386 -20.81 -12.76 0.85
CA VAL A 386 -20.28 -12.48 2.20
C VAL A 386 -21.14 -11.47 2.92
#